data_d6df47794ced13ca03d3a0f03d990822
#
_entry.id   d6df47794ced13ca03d3a0f03d990822
#
_cell.length_a   1.000
_cell.length_b   1.000
_cell.length_c   1.000
_cell.angle_alpha   90.00
_cell.angle_beta   90.00
_cell.angle_gamma   90.00
#
_symmetry.space_group_name_H-M   'P 1'
#
loop_
_entity.id
_entity.type
_entity.pdbx_description
1 polymer ?
#
loop_
_entity_poly.entity_id
_entity_poly.type
_entity_poly.pdbx_seq_one_letter_code
_entity_poly.pdbx_strand_id
1 'polypeptide(L)'
;MIENLNGIHETVKYKENSNVKLFINAEAEDYPIHWHTPMEIIMPLEGGYTVQIGDDLVHLNESDIIFIASGVKHRLIAPDTGKRLILQIEWSAVSKIKELNSILTLIAPAITLTPETSGDIHSNIRKLLLDISNEYQTDSFLSEAVIYSKMLEVLVLIGRHHTASSCNFNVGRHKQQEYLERFLSICEYIDTHCTEDITLDEISKIAGFSKYHFTRLFKQFTNNTFYKYLNQKRIELALTLLANPNISVTETAMQLSLIHISEPTRRS
;
A
#
# COMPACT_ATOMS: atom_id res chain seq x y z
N MET A 1 6.07 -13.56 19.74
CA MET A 1 6.48 -12.48 20.71
C MET A 1 6.58 -11.17 19.95
N ILE A 2 5.82 -10.16 20.35
CA ILE A 2 5.73 -8.85 19.68
C ILE A 2 6.95 -8.04 20.13
N GLU A 3 8.08 -8.20 19.47
CA GLU A 3 9.36 -7.71 19.99
C GLU A 3 9.61 -6.20 19.79
N ASN A 4 8.83 -5.50 18.93
CA ASN A 4 9.21 -4.17 18.49
C ASN A 4 8.06 -3.17 18.42
N LEU A 5 7.02 -3.36 19.23
CA LEU A 5 5.86 -2.49 19.25
C LEU A 5 6.05 -1.34 20.25
N ASN A 6 6.04 -0.10 19.75
CA ASN A 6 5.99 1.12 20.57
C ASN A 6 4.61 1.75 20.41
N GLY A 7 3.73 1.57 21.40
CA GLY A 7 2.31 1.88 21.26
C GLY A 7 1.67 1.01 20.19
N ILE A 8 1.29 1.60 19.06
CA ILE A 8 0.76 0.91 17.88
C ILE A 8 1.72 0.96 16.68
N HIS A 9 2.92 1.48 16.85
CA HIS A 9 3.94 1.51 15.79
C HIS A 9 4.89 0.32 15.95
N GLU A 10 5.00 -0.51 14.92
CA GLU A 10 5.98 -1.57 14.83
C GLU A 10 7.24 -1.08 14.12
N THR A 11 8.39 -1.23 14.77
CA THR A 11 9.68 -1.05 14.13
C THR A 11 10.12 -2.39 13.53
N VAL A 12 10.00 -2.51 12.21
CA VAL A 12 10.42 -3.73 11.52
C VAL A 12 11.94 -3.85 11.54
N LYS A 13 12.45 -4.95 12.07
CA LYS A 13 13.88 -5.27 12.06
C LYS A 13 14.21 -6.15 10.87
N TYR A 14 15.06 -5.66 10.02
CA TYR A 14 15.61 -6.37 8.87
C TYR A 14 16.92 -7.09 9.23
N LYS A 15 17.35 -8.01 8.36
CA LYS A 15 18.74 -8.49 8.39
C LYS A 15 19.69 -7.31 8.13
N GLU A 16 20.95 -7.44 8.52
CA GLU A 16 21.97 -6.43 8.26
C GLU A 16 22.07 -6.13 6.75
N ASN A 17 22.04 -4.85 6.40
CA ASN A 17 22.06 -4.37 5.01
C ASN A 17 20.88 -4.86 4.13
N SER A 18 19.74 -5.23 4.70
CA SER A 18 18.54 -5.63 3.97
C SER A 18 17.40 -4.66 4.24
N ASN A 19 16.48 -4.58 3.27
CA ASN A 19 15.21 -3.87 3.36
C ASN A 19 14.02 -4.83 3.15
N VAL A 20 14.28 -6.11 3.30
CA VAL A 20 13.31 -7.20 3.15
C VAL A 20 13.31 -8.06 4.40
N LYS A 21 12.13 -8.35 4.93
CA LYS A 21 11.90 -9.32 5.99
C LYS A 21 10.85 -10.31 5.54
N LEU A 22 11.22 -11.57 5.50
CA LEU A 22 10.31 -12.66 5.16
C LEU A 22 10.41 -13.76 6.20
N PHE A 23 9.26 -14.26 6.64
CA PHE A 23 9.20 -15.39 7.56
C PHE A 23 7.92 -16.21 7.34
N ILE A 24 8.02 -17.48 7.69
CA ILE A 24 6.86 -18.37 7.76
C ILE A 24 6.38 -18.37 9.20
N ASN A 25 5.23 -17.78 9.44
CA ASN A 25 4.61 -17.72 10.76
C ASN A 25 3.65 -18.89 10.94
N ALA A 26 3.75 -19.60 12.08
CA ALA A 26 2.88 -20.69 12.48
C ALA A 26 2.34 -20.49 13.92
N GLU A 27 2.50 -19.30 14.48
CA GLU A 27 2.06 -18.98 15.83
C GLU A 27 0.54 -18.81 15.89
N ALA A 28 -0.10 -19.36 16.93
CA ALA A 28 -1.52 -19.23 17.17
C ALA A 28 -1.87 -17.99 18.02
N GLU A 29 -0.99 -16.99 18.04
CA GLU A 29 -1.19 -15.75 18.77
C GLU A 29 -1.61 -14.62 17.83
N ASP A 30 -2.61 -13.86 18.25
CA ASP A 30 -3.02 -12.62 17.57
C ASP A 30 -1.91 -11.58 17.62
N TYR A 31 -1.76 -10.84 16.55
CA TYR A 31 -0.95 -9.64 16.54
C TYR A 31 -1.87 -8.40 16.69
N PRO A 32 -1.68 -7.56 17.72
CA PRO A 32 -2.60 -6.47 18.02
C PRO A 32 -2.63 -5.41 16.92
N ILE A 33 -3.53 -4.44 17.02
CA ILE A 33 -3.58 -3.31 16.09
C ILE A 33 -2.24 -2.60 16.07
N HIS A 34 -1.65 -2.53 14.90
CA HIS A 34 -0.36 -1.88 14.66
C HIS A 34 -0.30 -1.29 13.26
N TRP A 35 0.78 -0.58 12.98
CA TRP A 35 1.16 -0.10 11.65
C TRP A 35 2.69 -0.03 11.54
N HIS A 36 3.21 -0.13 10.35
CA HIS A 36 4.65 -0.02 10.03
C HIS A 36 4.86 0.61 8.66
N THR A 37 6.08 1.08 8.40
CA THR A 37 6.46 1.74 7.14
C THR A 37 6.52 0.80 5.94
N PRO A 38 7.07 -0.42 6.02
CA PRO A 38 7.10 -1.33 4.88
C PRO A 38 5.70 -1.74 4.43
N MET A 39 5.57 -2.08 3.14
CA MET A 39 4.41 -2.81 2.64
C MET A 39 4.45 -4.24 3.18
N GLU A 40 3.31 -4.78 3.52
CA GLU A 40 3.19 -6.16 3.99
C GLU A 40 2.36 -7.00 3.04
N ILE A 41 2.83 -8.23 2.80
CA ILE A 41 2.13 -9.21 1.99
C ILE A 41 1.96 -10.47 2.84
N ILE A 42 0.71 -10.94 2.93
CA ILE A 42 0.38 -12.15 3.69
C ILE A 42 -0.26 -13.15 2.75
N MET A 43 0.21 -14.39 2.82
CA MET A 43 -0.33 -15.52 2.08
C MET A 43 -0.40 -16.75 2.98
N PRO A 44 -1.61 -17.23 3.37
CA PRO A 44 -1.74 -18.50 4.05
C PRO A 44 -1.23 -19.64 3.17
N LEU A 45 -0.34 -20.47 3.72
CA LEU A 45 0.22 -21.67 3.08
C LEU A 45 -0.52 -22.93 3.49
N GLU A 46 -1.05 -22.92 4.73
CA GLU A 46 -1.83 -24.00 5.33
C GLU A 46 -2.93 -23.36 6.19
N GLY A 47 -4.17 -23.73 5.97
CA GLY A 47 -5.33 -23.18 6.69
C GLY A 47 -5.69 -21.77 6.26
N GLY A 48 -6.50 -21.08 7.07
CA GLY A 48 -6.93 -19.71 6.85
C GLY A 48 -6.20 -18.70 7.70
N TYR A 49 -6.46 -17.41 7.46
CA TYR A 49 -5.97 -16.30 8.27
C TYR A 49 -6.94 -15.11 8.21
N THR A 50 -7.01 -14.31 9.25
CA THR A 50 -7.89 -13.15 9.27
C THR A 50 -7.08 -11.88 9.50
N VAL A 51 -7.30 -10.88 8.66
CA VAL A 51 -6.70 -9.56 8.76
C VAL A 51 -7.81 -8.53 8.98
N GLN A 52 -7.68 -7.70 10.01
CA GLN A 52 -8.57 -6.57 10.26
C GLN A 52 -7.90 -5.29 9.76
N ILE A 53 -8.60 -4.53 8.90
CA ILE A 53 -8.15 -3.24 8.38
C ILE A 53 -9.26 -2.22 8.63
N GLY A 54 -9.03 -1.31 9.58
CA GLY A 54 -10.10 -0.44 10.09
C GLY A 54 -11.21 -1.27 10.75
N ASP A 55 -12.44 -1.15 10.25
CA ASP A 55 -13.59 -1.91 10.73
C ASP A 55 -13.83 -3.20 9.93
N ASP A 56 -13.12 -3.38 8.82
CA ASP A 56 -13.31 -4.52 7.91
C ASP A 56 -12.48 -5.74 8.35
N LEU A 57 -13.12 -6.91 8.39
CA LEU A 57 -12.48 -8.21 8.60
C LEU A 57 -12.32 -8.92 7.27
N VAL A 58 -11.09 -9.14 6.85
CA VAL A 58 -10.74 -9.88 5.63
C VAL A 58 -10.32 -11.30 6.02
N HIS A 59 -11.14 -12.27 5.64
CA HIS A 59 -10.83 -13.68 5.83
C HIS A 59 -10.11 -14.21 4.60
N LEU A 60 -8.90 -14.72 4.79
CA LEU A 60 -8.07 -15.32 3.77
C LEU A 60 -8.16 -16.84 3.89
N ASN A 61 -8.46 -17.50 2.79
CA ASN A 61 -8.30 -18.95 2.66
C ASN A 61 -6.86 -19.30 2.29
N GLU A 62 -6.55 -20.58 2.27
CA GLU A 62 -5.25 -21.07 1.79
C GLU A 62 -4.97 -20.56 0.38
N SER A 63 -3.78 -20.03 0.18
CA SER A 63 -3.29 -19.39 -1.04
C SER A 63 -3.87 -18.02 -1.38
N ASP A 64 -4.88 -17.50 -0.71
CA ASP A 64 -5.28 -16.11 -0.87
C ASP A 64 -4.11 -15.18 -0.53
N ILE A 65 -4.01 -14.05 -1.22
CA ILE A 65 -2.90 -13.11 -1.05
C ILE A 65 -3.48 -11.74 -0.71
N ILE A 66 -3.06 -11.15 0.40
CA ILE A 66 -3.38 -9.76 0.74
C ILE A 66 -2.11 -8.91 0.69
N PHE A 67 -2.23 -7.74 0.08
CA PHE A 67 -1.23 -6.68 0.09
C PHE A 67 -1.76 -5.55 0.95
N ILE A 68 -1.02 -5.17 1.99
CA ILE A 68 -1.34 -4.09 2.90
C ILE A 68 -0.35 -2.96 2.64
N ALA A 69 -0.87 -1.78 2.31
CA ALA A 69 -0.04 -0.62 1.98
C ALA A 69 0.71 -0.09 3.21
N SER A 70 1.82 0.60 2.96
CA SER A 70 2.61 1.31 3.97
C SER A 70 1.73 2.19 4.88
N GLY A 71 2.00 2.16 6.18
CA GLY A 71 1.34 3.00 7.18
C GLY A 71 -0.12 2.64 7.49
N VAL A 72 -0.67 1.58 6.90
CA VAL A 72 -2.05 1.14 7.17
C VAL A 72 -2.13 0.45 8.52
N LYS A 73 -3.07 0.92 9.36
CA LYS A 73 -3.36 0.25 10.63
C LYS A 73 -4.10 -1.05 10.38
N HIS A 74 -3.56 -2.13 10.91
CA HIS A 74 -4.14 -3.46 10.78
C HIS A 74 -3.90 -4.32 12.03
N ARG A 75 -4.67 -5.38 12.15
CA ARG A 75 -4.54 -6.42 13.19
C ARG A 75 -4.54 -7.77 12.51
N LEU A 76 -3.73 -8.68 13.02
CA LEU A 76 -3.68 -10.04 12.54
C LEU A 76 -4.33 -10.96 13.57
N ILE A 77 -5.30 -11.75 13.15
CA ILE A 77 -6.05 -12.68 13.99
C ILE A 77 -5.66 -14.08 13.55
N ALA A 78 -4.91 -14.76 14.43
CA ALA A 78 -4.37 -16.07 14.12
C ALA A 78 -5.43 -17.18 14.34
N PRO A 79 -5.49 -18.19 13.46
CA PRO A 79 -6.20 -19.41 13.74
C PRO A 79 -5.39 -20.27 14.73
N ASP A 80 -6.05 -21.28 15.33
CA ASP A 80 -5.39 -22.22 16.25
C ASP A 80 -4.25 -23.02 15.58
N THR A 81 -4.34 -23.22 14.27
CA THR A 81 -3.36 -23.94 13.46
C THR A 81 -3.21 -23.31 12.08
N GLY A 82 -2.09 -23.60 11.42
CA GLY A 82 -1.83 -23.15 10.05
C GLY A 82 -0.47 -22.50 9.89
N LYS A 83 -0.11 -22.21 8.64
CA LYS A 83 1.14 -21.51 8.31
C LYS A 83 0.85 -20.42 7.28
N ARG A 84 1.52 -19.31 7.40
CA ARG A 84 1.42 -18.18 6.49
C ARG A 84 2.80 -17.60 6.18
N LEU A 85 2.99 -17.27 4.92
CA LEU A 85 4.10 -16.45 4.48
C LEU A 85 3.77 -15.00 4.81
N ILE A 86 4.67 -14.29 5.48
CA ILE A 86 4.60 -12.85 5.74
C ILE A 86 5.87 -12.23 5.17
N LEU A 87 5.68 -11.29 4.23
CA LEU A 87 6.75 -10.52 3.59
C LEU A 87 6.55 -9.04 3.87
N GLN A 88 7.50 -8.42 4.52
CA GLN A 88 7.60 -6.98 4.75
C GLN A 88 8.74 -6.42 3.92
N ILE A 89 8.45 -5.44 3.06
CA ILE A 89 9.42 -4.88 2.12
C ILE A 89 9.38 -3.35 2.11
N GLU A 90 10.56 -2.74 2.25
CA GLU A 90 10.70 -1.28 2.18
C GLU A 90 10.80 -0.81 0.74
N TRP A 91 9.94 0.13 0.36
CA TRP A 91 9.83 0.60 -1.02
C TRP A 91 10.62 1.87 -1.34
N SER A 92 11.28 2.46 -0.38
CA SER A 92 12.04 3.71 -0.56
C SER A 92 13.07 3.64 -1.70
N ALA A 93 13.65 2.46 -1.93
CA ALA A 93 14.60 2.24 -3.04
C ALA A 93 13.93 2.22 -4.42
N VAL A 94 12.66 1.82 -4.49
CA VAL A 94 11.92 1.60 -5.76
C VAL A 94 10.94 2.73 -6.04
N SER A 95 10.61 3.55 -5.06
CA SER A 95 9.68 4.70 -5.17
C SER A 95 10.14 5.77 -6.18
N LYS A 96 11.41 5.73 -6.63
CA LYS A 96 11.94 6.59 -7.69
C LYS A 96 11.44 6.22 -9.09
N ILE A 97 10.84 5.05 -9.26
CA ILE A 97 10.20 4.65 -10.52
C ILE A 97 8.77 5.15 -10.48
N LYS A 98 8.50 6.24 -11.23
CA LYS A 98 7.23 6.99 -11.19
C LYS A 98 5.99 6.12 -11.40
N GLU A 99 6.04 5.21 -12.37
CA GLU A 99 4.94 4.32 -12.68
C GLU A 99 4.57 3.39 -11.52
N LEU A 100 5.55 3.01 -10.70
CA LEU A 100 5.32 2.13 -9.54
C LEU A 100 4.66 2.84 -8.37
N ASN A 101 4.96 4.12 -8.14
CA ASN A 101 4.26 4.92 -7.12
C ASN A 101 2.74 4.92 -7.34
N SER A 102 2.34 5.02 -8.61
CA SER A 102 0.92 4.96 -8.97
C SER A 102 0.30 3.60 -8.64
N ILE A 103 1.04 2.51 -8.81
CA ILE A 103 0.55 1.16 -8.48
C ILE A 103 0.44 0.98 -6.97
N LEU A 104 1.39 1.50 -6.19
CA LEU A 104 1.31 1.47 -4.72
C LEU A 104 0.06 2.20 -4.21
N THR A 105 -0.35 3.26 -4.91
CA THR A 105 -1.62 3.96 -4.63
C THR A 105 -2.84 3.07 -4.87
N LEU A 106 -2.80 2.21 -5.90
CA LEU A 106 -3.90 1.29 -6.19
C LEU A 106 -4.05 0.18 -5.14
N ILE A 107 -2.96 -0.16 -4.45
CA ILE A 107 -2.96 -1.14 -3.36
C ILE A 107 -3.62 -0.58 -2.09
N ALA A 108 -3.56 0.72 -1.86
CA ALA A 108 -4.02 1.34 -0.62
C ALA A 108 -5.56 1.29 -0.43
N PRO A 109 -6.11 0.99 0.78
CA PRO A 109 -5.36 0.59 1.97
C PRO A 109 -4.85 -0.86 1.92
N ALA A 110 -5.56 -1.72 1.21
CA ALA A 110 -5.17 -3.10 0.94
C ALA A 110 -5.92 -3.66 -0.27
N ILE A 111 -5.34 -4.64 -0.94
CA ILE A 111 -6.02 -5.45 -1.95
C ILE A 111 -5.85 -6.94 -1.64
N THR A 112 -6.89 -7.70 -1.95
CA THR A 112 -6.87 -9.16 -1.82
C THR A 112 -7.00 -9.79 -3.21
N LEU A 113 -6.15 -10.74 -3.50
CA LEU A 113 -6.19 -11.56 -4.71
C LEU A 113 -6.55 -12.98 -4.30
N THR A 114 -7.60 -13.52 -4.89
CA THR A 114 -8.03 -14.92 -4.69
C THR A 114 -8.03 -15.66 -6.03
N PRO A 115 -7.95 -16.99 -6.04
CA PRO A 115 -8.08 -17.78 -7.26
C PRO A 115 -9.35 -17.44 -8.05
N GLU A 116 -10.47 -17.17 -7.35
CA GLU A 116 -11.78 -16.90 -7.94
C GLU A 116 -11.86 -15.51 -8.58
N THR A 117 -11.30 -14.50 -7.90
CA THR A 117 -11.42 -13.10 -8.35
C THR A 117 -10.32 -12.68 -9.31
N SER A 118 -9.16 -13.34 -9.25
CA SER A 118 -7.95 -12.88 -9.92
C SER A 118 -7.32 -13.92 -10.88
N GLY A 119 -7.85 -15.15 -10.93
CA GLY A 119 -7.50 -16.17 -11.92
C GLY A 119 -5.99 -16.35 -12.19
N ASP A 120 -5.58 -16.15 -13.47
CA ASP A 120 -4.18 -16.36 -13.90
C ASP A 120 -3.18 -15.44 -13.19
N ILE A 121 -3.57 -14.19 -12.85
CA ILE A 121 -2.68 -13.28 -12.15
C ILE A 121 -2.39 -13.75 -10.73
N HIS A 122 -3.41 -14.30 -10.03
CA HIS A 122 -3.22 -14.89 -8.71
C HIS A 122 -2.17 -16.00 -8.75
N SER A 123 -2.29 -16.93 -9.70
CA SER A 123 -1.36 -18.06 -9.87
C SER A 123 0.07 -17.61 -10.13
N ASN A 124 0.25 -16.59 -10.99
CA ASN A 124 1.56 -16.01 -11.29
C ASN A 124 2.18 -15.31 -10.07
N ILE A 125 1.39 -14.49 -9.36
CA ILE A 125 1.88 -13.79 -8.16
C ILE A 125 2.21 -14.79 -7.06
N ARG A 126 1.36 -15.80 -6.83
CA ARG A 126 1.64 -16.87 -5.87
C ARG A 126 2.98 -17.55 -6.16
N LYS A 127 3.24 -17.88 -7.42
CA LYS A 127 4.53 -18.46 -7.82
C LYS A 127 5.70 -17.53 -7.51
N LEU A 128 5.59 -16.25 -7.86
CA LEU A 128 6.63 -15.24 -7.57
C LEU A 128 6.90 -15.11 -6.07
N LEU A 129 5.86 -15.11 -5.22
CA LEU A 129 6.02 -15.04 -3.77
C LEU A 129 6.72 -16.28 -3.20
N LEU A 130 6.42 -17.47 -3.72
CA LEU A 130 7.12 -18.70 -3.33
C LEU A 130 8.59 -18.69 -3.79
N ASP A 131 8.86 -18.21 -5.00
CA ASP A 131 10.23 -18.02 -5.50
C ASP A 131 11.00 -16.99 -4.66
N ILE A 132 10.35 -15.88 -4.22
CA ILE A 132 10.92 -14.90 -3.31
C ILE A 132 11.25 -15.55 -1.97
N SER A 133 10.33 -16.37 -1.44
CA SER A 133 10.57 -17.08 -0.18
C SER A 133 11.77 -18.01 -0.26
N ASN A 134 11.91 -18.75 -1.35
CA ASN A 134 13.04 -19.62 -1.58
C ASN A 134 14.36 -18.83 -1.70
N GLU A 135 14.37 -17.75 -2.45
CA GLU A 135 15.53 -16.86 -2.60
C GLU A 135 15.98 -16.25 -1.26
N TYR A 136 15.01 -15.79 -0.46
CA TYR A 136 15.28 -15.21 0.86
C TYR A 136 15.88 -16.23 1.84
N GLN A 137 15.47 -17.50 1.76
CA GLN A 137 16.00 -18.59 2.59
C GLN A 137 17.40 -19.04 2.14
N THR A 138 17.65 -19.05 0.83
CA THR A 138 18.93 -19.44 0.25
C THR A 138 20.02 -18.41 0.55
N ASP A 139 19.64 -17.12 0.64
CA ASP A 139 20.49 -15.98 0.99
C ASP A 139 21.81 -15.95 0.19
N SER A 140 21.69 -16.15 -1.12
CA SER A 140 22.83 -16.20 -2.05
C SER A 140 23.31 -14.78 -2.43
N PHE A 141 24.42 -14.70 -3.14
CA PHE A 141 24.90 -13.41 -3.67
C PHE A 141 23.83 -12.76 -4.56
N LEU A 142 23.51 -11.49 -4.30
CA LEU A 142 22.45 -10.69 -4.96
C LEU A 142 21.01 -11.16 -4.67
N SER A 143 20.74 -11.96 -3.65
CA SER A 143 19.38 -12.40 -3.29
C SER A 143 18.42 -11.23 -3.17
N GLU A 144 18.79 -10.13 -2.53
CA GLU A 144 17.91 -8.96 -2.39
C GLU A 144 17.56 -8.34 -3.74
N ALA A 145 18.52 -8.24 -4.67
CA ALA A 145 18.25 -7.74 -6.02
C ALA A 145 17.30 -8.66 -6.79
N VAL A 146 17.42 -9.98 -6.63
CA VAL A 146 16.48 -10.95 -7.21
C VAL A 146 15.10 -10.80 -6.61
N ILE A 147 14.99 -10.64 -5.28
CA ILE A 147 13.72 -10.40 -4.59
C ILE A 147 13.05 -9.14 -5.12
N TYR A 148 13.77 -8.01 -5.20
CA TYR A 148 13.22 -6.77 -5.77
C TYR A 148 12.78 -6.93 -7.22
N SER A 149 13.54 -7.63 -8.06
CA SER A 149 13.14 -7.86 -9.46
C SER A 149 11.82 -8.62 -9.57
N LYS A 150 11.62 -9.65 -8.75
CA LYS A 150 10.36 -10.40 -8.69
C LYS A 150 9.20 -9.57 -8.12
N MET A 151 9.48 -8.74 -7.13
CA MET A 151 8.47 -7.81 -6.59
C MET A 151 8.06 -6.75 -7.60
N LEU A 152 8.98 -6.25 -8.43
CA LEU A 152 8.64 -5.36 -9.54
C LEU A 152 7.67 -6.04 -10.52
N GLU A 153 7.91 -7.32 -10.84
CA GLU A 153 7.01 -8.10 -11.69
C GLU A 153 5.63 -8.27 -11.05
N VAL A 154 5.57 -8.55 -9.73
CA VAL A 154 4.31 -8.60 -8.97
C VAL A 154 3.53 -7.30 -9.11
N LEU A 155 4.17 -6.15 -8.90
CA LEU A 155 3.51 -4.84 -9.01
C LEU A 155 3.01 -4.57 -10.43
N VAL A 156 3.79 -4.92 -11.46
CA VAL A 156 3.37 -4.76 -12.86
C VAL A 156 2.14 -5.62 -13.14
N LEU A 157 2.09 -6.85 -12.65
CA LEU A 157 0.91 -7.73 -12.79
C LEU A 157 -0.32 -7.13 -12.11
N ILE A 158 -0.18 -6.64 -10.88
CA ILE A 158 -1.27 -5.97 -10.14
C ILE A 158 -1.76 -4.75 -10.90
N GLY A 159 -0.85 -3.87 -11.32
CA GLY A 159 -1.20 -2.64 -12.04
C GLY A 159 -1.94 -2.93 -13.35
N ARG A 160 -1.47 -3.89 -14.15
CA ARG A 160 -2.14 -4.30 -15.38
C ARG A 160 -3.51 -4.92 -15.14
N HIS A 161 -3.65 -5.76 -14.12
CA HIS A 161 -4.93 -6.36 -13.76
C HIS A 161 -5.93 -5.31 -13.27
N HIS A 162 -5.50 -4.42 -12.37
CA HIS A 162 -6.34 -3.35 -11.87
C HIS A 162 -6.84 -2.44 -12.99
N THR A 163 -5.96 -2.07 -13.92
CA THR A 163 -6.35 -1.26 -15.07
C THR A 163 -7.35 -1.96 -15.99
N ALA A 164 -7.25 -3.28 -16.12
CA ALA A 164 -8.15 -4.07 -16.94
C ALA A 164 -9.54 -4.27 -16.29
N SER A 165 -9.59 -4.47 -14.96
CA SER A 165 -10.80 -4.87 -14.25
C SER A 165 -11.52 -3.74 -13.51
N SER A 166 -10.79 -2.82 -12.89
CA SER A 166 -11.37 -1.81 -11.98
C SER A 166 -11.48 -0.42 -12.62
N CYS A 167 -10.66 -0.11 -13.60
CA CYS A 167 -10.68 1.18 -14.29
C CYS A 167 -11.67 1.24 -15.46
N ASN A 168 -12.80 0.52 -15.38
CA ASN A 168 -13.85 0.65 -16.39
C ASN A 168 -14.63 1.96 -16.14
N PHE A 169 -14.13 3.07 -16.64
CA PHE A 169 -14.76 4.39 -16.56
C PHE A 169 -16.06 4.52 -17.38
N ASN A 170 -16.62 3.40 -17.87
CA ASN A 170 -17.76 3.37 -18.81
C ASN A 170 -17.53 4.21 -20.08
N VAL A 171 -16.32 4.22 -20.57
CA VAL A 171 -15.90 4.90 -21.80
C VAL A 171 -15.20 3.93 -22.74
N GLY A 172 -15.14 4.25 -24.04
CA GLY A 172 -14.43 3.41 -25.00
C GLY A 172 -12.94 3.23 -24.67
N ARG A 173 -12.32 2.12 -25.10
CA ARG A 173 -10.94 1.72 -24.76
C ARG A 173 -9.90 2.85 -24.88
N HIS A 174 -9.97 3.66 -25.92
CA HIS A 174 -9.04 4.78 -26.12
C HIS A 174 -9.14 5.84 -25.00
N LYS A 175 -10.38 6.21 -24.63
CA LYS A 175 -10.62 7.15 -23.53
C LYS A 175 -10.27 6.55 -22.16
N GLN A 176 -10.35 5.25 -22.02
CA GLN A 176 -9.98 4.55 -20.80
C GLN A 176 -8.49 4.68 -20.54
N GLN A 177 -7.66 4.48 -21.57
CA GLN A 177 -6.22 4.69 -21.50
C GLN A 177 -5.88 6.14 -21.16
N GLU A 178 -6.53 7.10 -21.85
CA GLU A 178 -6.35 8.53 -21.60
C GLU A 178 -6.72 8.92 -20.15
N TYR A 179 -7.83 8.38 -19.61
CA TYR A 179 -8.22 8.65 -18.22
C TYR A 179 -7.24 8.05 -17.22
N LEU A 180 -6.76 6.84 -17.47
CA LEU A 180 -5.74 6.20 -16.66
C LEU A 180 -4.48 7.06 -16.58
N GLU A 181 -3.90 7.43 -17.73
CA GLU A 181 -2.70 8.26 -17.79
C GLU A 181 -2.90 9.60 -17.09
N ARG A 182 -4.08 10.20 -17.26
CA ARG A 182 -4.45 11.46 -16.61
C ARG A 182 -4.53 11.32 -15.08
N PHE A 183 -5.15 10.25 -14.56
CA PHE A 183 -5.21 10.03 -13.11
C PHE A 183 -3.86 9.65 -12.52
N LEU A 184 -3.01 8.91 -13.23
CA LEU A 184 -1.63 8.68 -12.83
C LEU A 184 -0.86 10.00 -12.69
N SER A 185 -0.97 10.90 -13.68
CA SER A 185 -0.35 12.24 -13.61
C SER A 185 -0.91 13.10 -12.47
N ILE A 186 -2.19 12.96 -12.15
CA ILE A 186 -2.82 13.66 -11.02
C ILE A 186 -2.28 13.13 -9.69
N CYS A 187 -2.13 11.81 -9.53
CA CYS A 187 -1.53 11.23 -8.34
C CYS A 187 -0.08 11.68 -8.17
N GLU A 188 0.71 11.70 -9.25
CA GLU A 188 2.08 12.23 -9.23
C GLU A 188 2.11 13.71 -8.83
N TYR A 189 1.19 14.52 -9.38
CA TYR A 189 1.06 15.92 -8.98
C TYR A 189 0.78 16.09 -7.50
N ILE A 190 -0.17 15.30 -6.95
CA ILE A 190 -0.48 15.33 -5.52
C ILE A 190 0.73 14.88 -4.70
N ASP A 191 1.44 13.83 -5.09
CA ASP A 191 2.60 13.30 -4.38
C ASP A 191 3.73 14.34 -4.29
N THR A 192 3.96 15.10 -5.38
CA THR A 192 5.03 16.12 -5.45
C THR A 192 4.66 17.44 -4.77
N HIS A 193 3.35 17.78 -4.69
CA HIS A 193 2.85 19.05 -4.14
C HIS A 193 2.04 18.88 -2.85
N CYS A 194 2.11 17.71 -2.20
CA CYS A 194 1.29 17.41 -1.02
C CYS A 194 1.53 18.36 0.17
N THR A 195 2.65 19.07 0.19
CA THR A 195 2.96 20.10 1.20
C THR A 195 2.20 21.41 0.98
N GLU A 196 1.70 21.63 -0.24
CA GLU A 196 0.98 22.84 -0.63
C GLU A 196 -0.51 22.70 -0.29
N ASP A 197 -1.22 23.83 -0.26
CA ASP A 197 -2.67 23.84 -0.03
C ASP A 197 -3.43 23.55 -1.33
N ILE A 198 -3.42 22.27 -1.73
CA ILE A 198 -4.12 21.81 -2.94
C ILE A 198 -5.61 21.68 -2.64
N THR A 199 -6.42 22.44 -3.37
CA THR A 199 -7.88 22.38 -3.27
C THR A 199 -8.50 21.44 -4.29
N LEU A 200 -9.70 20.92 -3.98
CA LEU A 200 -10.47 20.10 -4.91
C LEU A 200 -10.78 20.86 -6.22
N ASP A 201 -10.92 22.18 -6.13
CA ASP A 201 -11.17 23.04 -7.29
C ASP A 201 -9.99 23.06 -8.26
N GLU A 202 -8.80 23.26 -7.73
CA GLU A 202 -7.57 23.31 -8.50
C GLU A 202 -7.28 21.96 -9.15
N ILE A 203 -7.28 20.88 -8.37
CA ILE A 203 -6.95 19.57 -8.89
C ILE A 203 -7.96 19.08 -9.93
N SER A 204 -9.24 19.40 -9.78
CA SER A 204 -10.25 19.04 -10.77
C SER A 204 -10.07 19.79 -12.08
N LYS A 205 -9.64 21.08 -12.03
CA LYS A 205 -9.28 21.88 -13.22
C LYS A 205 -8.03 21.33 -13.91
N ILE A 206 -7.00 21.00 -13.16
CA ILE A 206 -5.77 20.35 -13.69
C ILE A 206 -6.14 19.03 -14.39
N ALA A 207 -7.03 18.24 -13.79
CA ALA A 207 -7.53 17.01 -14.37
C ALA A 207 -8.45 17.21 -15.58
N GLY A 208 -8.93 18.43 -15.84
CA GLY A 208 -9.86 18.74 -16.94
C GLY A 208 -11.27 18.17 -16.71
N PHE A 209 -11.70 18.05 -15.44
CA PHE A 209 -13.03 17.57 -15.06
C PHE A 209 -13.79 18.60 -14.22
N SER A 210 -15.12 18.49 -14.18
CA SER A 210 -15.91 19.15 -13.13
C SER A 210 -15.60 18.50 -11.76
N LYS A 211 -15.73 19.25 -10.66
CA LYS A 211 -15.50 18.73 -9.29
C LYS A 211 -16.25 17.42 -9.03
N TYR A 212 -17.52 17.36 -9.39
CA TYR A 212 -18.35 16.17 -9.20
C TYR A 212 -17.81 14.96 -9.97
N HIS A 213 -17.47 15.18 -11.25
CA HIS A 213 -16.94 14.11 -12.11
C HIS A 213 -15.57 13.65 -11.63
N PHE A 214 -14.69 14.60 -11.28
CA PHE A 214 -13.38 14.31 -10.69
C PHE A 214 -13.50 13.45 -9.42
N THR A 215 -14.29 13.90 -8.45
CA THR A 215 -14.45 13.19 -7.16
C THR A 215 -14.91 11.75 -7.36
N ARG A 216 -15.86 11.51 -8.26
CA ARG A 216 -16.36 10.18 -8.58
C ARG A 216 -15.28 9.31 -9.23
N LEU A 217 -14.62 9.83 -10.28
CA LEU A 217 -13.60 9.07 -11.01
C LEU A 217 -12.33 8.87 -10.18
N PHE A 218 -11.91 9.88 -9.41
CA PHE A 218 -10.76 9.77 -8.52
C PHE A 218 -10.97 8.69 -7.46
N LYS A 219 -12.17 8.66 -6.84
CA LYS A 219 -12.52 7.60 -5.88
C LYS A 219 -12.56 6.22 -6.55
N GLN A 220 -13.05 6.13 -7.79
CA GLN A 220 -13.06 4.89 -8.55
C GLN A 220 -11.64 4.43 -8.88
N PHE A 221 -10.73 5.37 -9.20
CA PHE A 221 -9.34 5.07 -9.55
C PHE A 221 -8.48 4.71 -8.33
N THR A 222 -8.55 5.53 -7.25
CA THR A 222 -7.67 5.39 -6.07
C THR A 222 -8.30 4.63 -4.91
N ASN A 223 -9.58 4.26 -5.01
CA ASN A 223 -10.41 3.76 -3.90
C ASN A 223 -10.49 4.70 -2.69
N ASN A 224 -10.01 5.93 -2.82
CA ASN A 224 -9.98 6.97 -1.78
C ASN A 224 -10.64 8.26 -2.25
N THR A 225 -11.15 9.07 -1.30
CA THR A 225 -11.49 10.45 -1.61
C THR A 225 -10.22 11.27 -1.78
N PHE A 226 -10.29 12.37 -2.55
CA PHE A 226 -9.14 13.26 -2.78
C PHE A 226 -8.46 13.71 -1.48
N TYR A 227 -9.22 14.20 -0.50
CA TYR A 227 -8.64 14.67 0.76
C TYR A 227 -8.05 13.54 1.61
N LYS A 228 -8.66 12.34 1.57
CA LYS A 228 -8.09 11.18 2.27
C LYS A 228 -6.76 10.77 1.65
N TYR A 229 -6.68 10.77 0.33
CA TYR A 229 -5.46 10.49 -0.41
C TYR A 229 -4.36 11.52 -0.12
N LEU A 230 -4.68 12.82 -0.23
CA LEU A 230 -3.75 13.91 0.07
C LEU A 230 -3.21 13.83 1.50
N ASN A 231 -4.09 13.59 2.48
CA ASN A 231 -3.68 13.46 3.89
C ASN A 231 -2.80 12.22 4.11
N GLN A 232 -3.08 11.12 3.43
CA GLN A 232 -2.23 9.93 3.49
C GLN A 232 -0.82 10.25 2.98
N LYS A 233 -0.69 10.95 1.86
CA LYS A 233 0.62 11.36 1.31
C LYS A 233 1.38 12.31 2.23
N ARG A 234 0.67 13.25 2.86
CA ARG A 234 1.24 14.11 3.91
C ARG A 234 1.77 13.31 5.09
N ILE A 235 1.03 12.29 5.54
CA ILE A 235 1.47 11.43 6.65
C ILE A 235 2.68 10.59 6.24
N GLU A 236 2.71 10.01 5.05
CA GLU A 236 3.86 9.28 4.53
C GLU A 236 5.13 10.16 4.52
N LEU A 237 5.01 11.40 4.05
CA LEU A 237 6.11 12.37 4.07
C LEU A 237 6.48 12.79 5.51
N ALA A 238 5.49 12.96 6.40
CA ALA A 238 5.75 13.25 7.82
C ALA A 238 6.59 12.16 8.48
N LEU A 239 6.28 10.90 8.22
CA LEU A 239 7.04 9.76 8.76
C LEU A 239 8.49 9.78 8.28
N THR A 240 8.70 10.11 7.01
CA THR A 240 10.05 10.25 6.43
C THR A 240 10.83 11.39 7.09
N LEU A 241 10.19 12.54 7.31
CA LEU A 241 10.83 13.70 7.96
C LEU A 241 11.15 13.42 9.43
N LEU A 242 10.24 12.78 10.16
CA LEU A 242 10.41 12.43 11.58
C LEU A 242 11.43 11.31 11.83
N ALA A 243 11.85 10.58 10.79
CA ALA A 243 12.99 9.67 10.87
C ALA A 243 14.32 10.42 11.12
N ASN A 244 14.37 11.74 10.83
CA ASN A 244 15.51 12.61 11.18
C ASN A 244 15.32 13.13 12.62
N PRO A 245 16.19 12.76 13.58
CA PRO A 245 16.06 13.16 14.98
C PRO A 245 16.19 14.67 15.23
N ASN A 246 16.65 15.44 14.24
CA ASN A 246 16.80 16.89 14.32
C ASN A 246 15.54 17.66 13.90
N ILE A 247 14.50 16.98 13.42
CA ILE A 247 13.24 17.61 13.01
C ILE A 247 12.16 17.34 14.05
N SER A 248 11.55 18.40 14.59
CA SER A 248 10.48 18.28 15.57
C SER A 248 9.13 17.95 14.94
N VAL A 249 8.24 17.31 15.71
CA VAL A 249 6.85 17.04 15.29
C VAL A 249 6.13 18.33 14.87
N THR A 250 6.37 19.43 15.58
CA THR A 250 5.75 20.74 15.29
C THR A 250 6.23 21.30 13.95
N GLU A 251 7.53 21.23 13.67
CA GLU A 251 8.10 21.66 12.38
C GLU A 251 7.57 20.80 11.23
N THR A 252 7.50 19.48 11.41
CA THR A 252 6.91 18.56 10.44
C THR A 252 5.45 18.90 10.16
N ALA A 253 4.64 19.14 11.20
CA ALA A 253 3.23 19.48 11.04
C ALA A 253 3.04 20.83 10.31
N MET A 254 3.92 21.82 10.58
CA MET A 254 3.93 23.10 9.86
C MET A 254 4.27 22.94 8.38
N GLN A 255 5.34 22.20 8.07
CA GLN A 255 5.78 21.98 6.68
C GLN A 255 4.75 21.26 5.83
N LEU A 256 3.90 20.43 6.45
CA LEU A 256 2.93 19.58 5.75
C LEU A 256 1.49 20.12 5.77
N SER A 257 1.29 21.37 6.23
CA SER A 257 -0.05 21.97 6.38
C SER A 257 -1.03 21.09 7.19
N LEU A 258 -0.49 20.30 8.14
CA LEU A 258 -1.28 19.39 8.98
C LEU A 258 -1.94 20.08 10.17
N ILE A 259 -1.54 21.32 10.49
CA ILE A 259 -2.04 22.08 11.66
C ILE A 259 -3.54 22.36 11.55
N HIS A 260 -4.08 22.46 10.34
CA HIS A 260 -5.49 22.77 10.09
C HIS A 260 -6.42 21.54 10.06
N ILE A 261 -5.91 20.33 10.21
CA ILE A 261 -6.74 19.10 10.20
C ILE A 261 -7.59 18.93 11.46
N SER A 262 -7.26 19.63 12.55
CA SER A 262 -7.93 19.49 13.85
C SER A 262 -9.09 20.45 14.10
N GLU A 263 -9.41 21.38 13.20
CA GLU A 263 -10.60 22.21 13.35
C GLU A 263 -11.85 21.48 12.80
N PRO A 264 -12.81 21.08 13.69
CA PRO A 264 -14.09 20.60 13.20
C PRO A 264 -14.77 21.76 12.48
N THR A 265 -15.09 21.59 11.19
CA THR A 265 -15.94 22.51 10.45
C THR A 265 -17.21 22.79 11.26
N ARG A 266 -17.25 23.94 11.96
CA ARG A 266 -18.51 24.48 12.48
C ARG A 266 -19.41 24.71 11.28
N ARG A 267 -20.41 23.84 11.11
CA ARG A 267 -21.54 24.09 10.24
C ARG A 267 -22.29 25.29 10.82
N SER A 268 -22.23 26.42 10.15
CA SER A 268 -23.18 27.52 10.30
C SER A 268 -24.41 27.24 9.45
#